data_c70ea9ab3e4e16c0384ae9ba2a3791a5
#
_entry.id   c70ea9ab3e4e16c0384ae9ba2a3791a5
#
_cell.length_a   1.000
_cell.length_b   1.000
_cell.length_c   1.000
_cell.angle_alpha   90.00
_cell.angle_beta   90.00
_cell.angle_gamma   90.00
#
_symmetry.space_group_name_H-M   'P 1'
#
loop_
_entity.id
_entity.type
_entity.pdbx_description
1 polymer ?
#
loop_
_entity_poly.entity_id
_entity_poly.type
_entity_poly.pdbx_seq_one_letter_code
_entity_poly.pdbx_strand_id
1 'polypeptide(L)'
;GFEVYYQPIVDCQSEQIIGAEALMRFSMITEEGREFVSPMEFIPLLEETGLIIPAGRYILNEAAAMCCEMQKYIPDFRINVNVSYVQILQGNVERDILDAIQKYSLQPECLCVEMTESGFMDMTPSFCKFRKTLDKNGIPFVIDDFGTGYSNLHCIRDMNPSYVKMDRDFTAKAMNSDRDYELYKNIIPMVHSINVRICAEGIEEKEWLPKMKEM
;
A
#
# COMPACT_ATOMS: atom_id res chain seq x y z
N GLY A 1 21.15 0.11 8.90
CA GLY A 1 20.30 -1.09 8.84
C GLY A 1 18.88 -0.75 8.40
N PHE A 2 18.05 -1.80 8.25
CA PHE A 2 16.62 -1.64 7.92
C PHE A 2 15.80 -1.30 9.16
N GLU A 3 14.81 -0.42 8.96
CA GLU A 3 13.81 -0.03 9.94
C GLU A 3 12.45 0.03 9.26
N VAL A 4 11.37 -0.04 10.05
CA VAL A 4 10.01 0.16 9.56
C VAL A 4 9.45 1.46 10.13
N TYR A 5 8.99 2.33 9.26
CA TYR A 5 8.24 3.51 9.62
C TYR A 5 6.77 3.26 9.31
N TYR A 6 5.89 3.91 10.04
CA TYR A 6 4.46 3.70 9.92
C TYR A 6 3.78 5.03 9.60
N GLN A 7 3.18 5.12 8.42
CA GLN A 7 2.41 6.28 7.99
C GLN A 7 0.94 6.04 8.31
N PRO A 8 0.31 6.87 9.16
CA PRO A 8 -1.10 6.69 9.52
C PRO A 8 -2.03 6.81 8.32
N ILE A 9 -3.05 5.94 8.28
CA ILE A 9 -4.20 6.04 7.38
C ILE A 9 -5.39 6.51 8.23
N VAL A 10 -6.02 7.59 7.77
CA VAL A 10 -7.09 8.28 8.50
C VAL A 10 -8.40 8.14 7.72
N ASP A 11 -9.47 7.83 8.42
CA ASP A 11 -10.81 7.90 7.84
C ASP A 11 -11.21 9.36 7.62
N CYS A 12 -11.53 9.70 6.37
CA CYS A 12 -11.77 11.08 5.95
C CYS A 12 -12.95 11.73 6.69
N GLN A 13 -14.00 10.97 7.02
CA GLN A 13 -15.20 11.52 7.64
C GLN A 13 -15.03 11.71 9.16
N SER A 14 -14.53 10.69 9.83
CA SER A 14 -14.36 10.71 11.31
C SER A 14 -13.05 11.36 11.76
N GLU A 15 -12.07 11.53 10.85
CA GLU A 15 -10.70 11.98 11.14
C GLU A 15 -9.97 11.09 12.16
N GLN A 16 -10.40 9.84 12.28
CA GLN A 16 -9.77 8.87 13.18
C GLN A 16 -8.75 8.01 12.42
N ILE A 17 -7.66 7.64 13.09
CA ILE A 17 -6.71 6.67 12.55
C ILE A 17 -7.39 5.30 12.49
N ILE A 18 -7.39 4.69 11.31
CA ILE A 18 -7.97 3.37 11.04
C ILE A 18 -6.92 2.32 10.64
N GLY A 19 -5.70 2.75 10.39
CA GLY A 19 -4.62 1.88 9.95
C GLY A 19 -3.32 2.63 9.76
N ALA A 20 -2.34 1.95 9.22
CA ALA A 20 -1.09 2.55 8.78
C ALA A 20 -0.48 1.78 7.61
N GLU A 21 0.37 2.43 6.84
CA GLU A 21 1.26 1.81 5.86
C GLU A 21 2.63 1.57 6.50
N ALA A 22 3.15 0.35 6.35
CA ALA A 22 4.49 -0.02 6.79
C ALA A 22 5.51 0.27 5.70
N LEU A 23 6.36 1.22 5.95
CA LEU A 23 7.31 1.75 4.99
C LEU A 23 8.74 1.36 5.37
N MET A 24 9.41 0.61 4.49
CA MET A 24 10.81 0.24 4.66
C MET A 24 11.69 1.48 4.62
N ARG A 25 12.60 1.59 5.58
CA ARG A 25 13.64 2.61 5.62
C ARG A 25 14.99 1.94 5.76
N PHE A 26 15.99 2.51 5.12
CA PHE A 26 17.36 2.03 5.21
C PHE A 26 18.29 3.16 5.58
N SER A 27 19.19 2.90 6.52
CA SER A 27 20.24 3.85 6.88
C SER A 27 21.60 3.17 6.98
N MET A 28 22.61 3.92 6.61
CA MET A 28 24.02 3.57 6.77
C MET A 28 24.66 4.40 7.87
N ILE A 29 25.70 3.87 8.47
CA ILE A 29 26.57 4.63 9.39
C ILE A 29 27.79 5.03 8.57
N THR A 30 27.98 6.31 8.39
CA THR A 30 29.13 6.93 7.72
C THR A 30 30.03 7.60 8.76
N GLU A 31 31.16 8.13 8.33
CA GLU A 31 32.06 8.91 9.21
C GLU A 31 31.38 10.22 9.70
N GLU A 32 30.40 10.73 8.94
CA GLU A 32 29.64 11.94 9.27
C GLU A 32 28.41 11.66 10.15
N GLY A 33 28.10 10.39 10.41
CA GLY A 33 26.97 9.95 11.23
C GLY A 33 26.02 9.01 10.51
N ARG A 34 24.74 9.04 10.91
CA ARG A 34 23.70 8.20 10.32
C ARG A 34 23.08 8.91 9.11
N GLU A 35 23.15 8.26 7.96
CA GLU A 35 22.59 8.75 6.70
C GLU A 35 21.46 7.84 6.22
N PHE A 36 20.30 8.42 5.88
CA PHE A 36 19.18 7.69 5.27
C PHE A 36 19.35 7.60 3.76
N VAL A 37 19.16 6.41 3.23
CA VAL A 37 19.15 6.15 1.80
C VAL A 37 17.71 6.15 1.30
N SER A 38 17.46 6.81 0.16
CA SER A 38 16.12 6.88 -0.44
C SER A 38 15.60 5.49 -0.83
N PRO A 39 14.32 5.18 -0.58
CA PRO A 39 13.68 3.97 -1.11
C PRO A 39 13.85 3.82 -2.63
N MET A 40 13.84 4.93 -3.37
CA MET A 40 14.05 4.94 -4.82
C MET A 40 15.45 4.46 -5.24
N GLU A 41 16.41 4.48 -4.33
CA GLU A 41 17.78 4.02 -4.58
C GLU A 41 17.97 2.57 -4.12
N PHE A 42 17.54 2.22 -2.90
CA PHE A 42 17.87 0.91 -2.35
C PHE A 42 16.87 -0.19 -2.74
N ILE A 43 15.59 0.11 -2.98
CA ILE A 43 14.60 -0.92 -3.35
C ILE A 43 14.97 -1.58 -4.70
N PRO A 44 15.28 -0.83 -5.77
CA PRO A 44 15.72 -1.46 -7.02
C PRO A 44 16.95 -2.37 -6.86
N LEU A 45 17.91 -1.99 -6.01
CA LEU A 45 19.07 -2.82 -5.73
C LEU A 45 18.70 -4.11 -4.98
N LEU A 46 17.74 -4.03 -4.05
CA LEU A 46 17.23 -5.22 -3.35
C LEU A 46 16.50 -6.16 -4.32
N GLU A 47 15.75 -5.61 -5.27
CA GLU A 47 15.05 -6.38 -6.31
C GLU A 47 16.02 -7.07 -7.25
N GLU A 48 17.00 -6.33 -7.79
CA GLU A 48 18.03 -6.85 -8.69
C GLU A 48 18.86 -7.98 -8.05
N THR A 49 19.18 -7.84 -6.77
CA THR A 49 19.98 -8.81 -6.01
C THR A 49 19.15 -9.93 -5.39
N GLY A 50 17.82 -9.86 -5.43
CA GLY A 50 16.91 -10.78 -4.74
C GLY A 50 16.86 -10.59 -3.21
N LEU A 51 17.60 -9.63 -2.66
CA LEU A 51 17.56 -9.31 -1.23
C LEU A 51 16.23 -8.70 -0.77
N ILE A 52 15.39 -8.26 -1.71
CA ILE A 52 14.01 -7.83 -1.41
C ILE A 52 13.18 -8.95 -0.75
N ILE A 53 13.50 -10.23 -1.02
CA ILE A 53 12.77 -11.38 -0.45
C ILE A 53 12.98 -11.47 1.08
N PRO A 54 14.20 -11.60 1.61
CA PRO A 54 14.42 -11.61 3.05
C PRO A 54 14.08 -10.26 3.72
N ALA A 55 14.33 -9.12 3.06
CA ALA A 55 13.99 -7.82 3.58
C ALA A 55 12.45 -7.66 3.69
N GLY A 56 11.70 -8.03 2.65
CA GLY A 56 10.24 -7.99 2.66
C GLY A 56 9.63 -8.91 3.73
N ARG A 57 10.20 -10.09 3.95
CA ARG A 57 9.78 -10.98 5.05
C ARG A 57 9.98 -10.32 6.41
N TYR A 58 11.08 -9.62 6.61
CA TYR A 58 11.35 -8.87 7.84
C TYR A 58 10.29 -7.78 8.05
N ILE A 59 10.08 -6.92 7.05
CA ILE A 59 9.09 -5.83 7.10
C ILE A 59 7.68 -6.37 7.38
N LEU A 60 7.29 -7.44 6.70
CA LEU A 60 6.00 -8.10 6.88
C LEU A 60 5.78 -8.57 8.32
N ASN A 61 6.80 -9.16 8.95
CA ASN A 61 6.73 -9.59 10.34
C ASN A 61 6.63 -8.41 11.31
N GLU A 62 7.40 -7.33 11.10
CA GLU A 62 7.33 -6.12 11.91
C GLU A 62 5.96 -5.43 11.77
N ALA A 63 5.45 -5.34 10.52
CA ALA A 63 4.13 -4.78 10.25
C ALA A 63 3.01 -5.58 10.96
N ALA A 64 3.04 -6.90 10.86
CA ALA A 64 2.06 -7.77 11.52
C ALA A 64 2.13 -7.65 13.04
N ALA A 65 3.34 -7.55 13.62
CA ALA A 65 3.54 -7.31 15.05
C ALA A 65 2.94 -5.97 15.49
N MET A 66 3.21 -4.90 14.73
CA MET A 66 2.65 -3.56 14.98
C MET A 66 1.13 -3.57 14.88
N CYS A 67 0.55 -4.23 13.86
CA CYS A 67 -0.89 -4.35 13.72
C CYS A 67 -1.52 -5.01 14.96
N CYS A 68 -0.98 -6.13 15.40
CA CYS A 68 -1.43 -6.82 16.62
C CYS A 68 -1.35 -5.93 17.87
N GLU A 69 -0.30 -5.12 18.01
CA GLU A 69 -0.15 -4.19 19.13
C GLU A 69 -1.20 -3.07 19.06
N MET A 70 -1.38 -2.47 17.88
CA MET A 70 -2.33 -1.37 17.67
C MET A 70 -3.78 -1.80 17.85
N GLN A 71 -4.12 -3.05 17.55
CA GLN A 71 -5.48 -3.59 17.76
C GLN A 71 -5.91 -3.62 19.23
N LYS A 72 -5.01 -3.49 20.17
CA LYS A 72 -5.35 -3.32 21.59
C LYS A 72 -6.02 -1.96 21.88
N TYR A 73 -5.79 -0.97 21.02
CA TYR A 73 -6.29 0.40 21.14
C TYR A 73 -7.35 0.73 20.09
N ILE A 74 -7.19 0.18 18.89
CA ILE A 74 -8.07 0.38 17.73
C ILE A 74 -8.40 -1.02 17.19
N PRO A 75 -9.52 -1.64 17.59
CA PRO A 75 -9.82 -3.06 17.32
C PRO A 75 -9.77 -3.44 15.82
N ASP A 76 -10.22 -2.54 14.94
CA ASP A 76 -10.27 -2.78 13.48
C ASP A 76 -9.04 -2.20 12.74
N PHE A 77 -7.95 -1.94 13.47
CA PHE A 77 -6.72 -1.40 12.88
C PHE A 77 -6.17 -2.32 11.81
N ARG A 78 -5.81 -1.73 10.67
CA ARG A 78 -5.25 -2.43 9.51
C ARG A 78 -3.84 -1.96 9.23
N ILE A 79 -3.03 -2.86 8.69
CA ILE A 79 -1.67 -2.54 8.26
C ILE A 79 -1.49 -2.85 6.77
N ASN A 80 -0.95 -1.92 6.05
CA ASN A 80 -0.62 -2.06 4.65
C ASN A 80 0.87 -2.39 4.50
N VAL A 81 1.18 -3.33 3.61
CA VAL A 81 2.56 -3.75 3.35
C VAL A 81 2.80 -3.82 1.85
N ASN A 82 3.81 -3.13 1.40
CA ASN A 82 4.27 -3.17 0.02
C ASN A 82 4.91 -4.52 -0.32
N VAL A 83 4.50 -5.10 -1.45
CA VAL A 83 5.05 -6.34 -1.99
C VAL A 83 5.59 -6.09 -3.40
N SER A 84 6.87 -6.43 -3.60
CA SER A 84 7.51 -6.36 -4.91
C SER A 84 7.11 -7.55 -5.79
N TYR A 85 7.02 -7.30 -7.09
CA TYR A 85 6.78 -8.36 -8.08
C TYR A 85 7.85 -9.46 -8.05
N VAL A 86 9.10 -9.09 -7.72
CA VAL A 86 10.21 -10.06 -7.55
C VAL A 86 9.93 -11.06 -6.43
N GLN A 87 9.29 -10.62 -5.34
CA GLN A 87 8.90 -11.53 -4.24
C GLN A 87 7.84 -12.56 -4.69
N ILE A 88 6.97 -12.17 -5.61
CA ILE A 88 5.96 -13.08 -6.19
C ILE A 88 6.61 -14.09 -7.13
N LEU A 89 7.54 -13.64 -7.98
CA LEU A 89 8.16 -14.50 -8.99
C LEU A 89 9.21 -15.45 -8.42
N GLN A 90 10.02 -14.99 -7.48
CA GLN A 90 11.21 -15.69 -7.01
C GLN A 90 11.12 -16.13 -5.55
N GLY A 91 10.17 -15.54 -4.80
CA GLY A 91 9.96 -15.84 -3.39
C GLY A 91 8.81 -16.84 -3.14
N ASN A 92 8.34 -16.83 -1.93
CA ASN A 92 7.15 -17.55 -1.50
C ASN A 92 6.31 -16.60 -0.61
N VAL A 93 6.05 -15.41 -1.15
CA VAL A 93 5.45 -14.31 -0.41
C VAL A 93 4.06 -14.65 0.13
N GLU A 94 3.28 -15.49 -0.59
CA GLU A 94 1.97 -15.96 -0.10
C GLU A 94 2.10 -16.69 1.23
N ARG A 95 3.13 -17.53 1.35
CA ARG A 95 3.39 -18.27 2.59
C ARG A 95 3.88 -17.34 3.68
N ASP A 96 4.79 -16.42 3.36
CA ASP A 96 5.30 -15.44 4.33
C ASP A 96 4.16 -14.60 4.92
N ILE A 97 3.16 -14.20 4.11
CA ILE A 97 1.96 -13.47 4.53
C ILE A 97 1.10 -14.34 5.46
N LEU A 98 0.80 -15.56 5.08
CA LEU A 98 -0.03 -16.47 5.88
C LEU A 98 0.65 -16.85 7.20
N ASP A 99 1.96 -17.09 7.19
CA ASP A 99 2.76 -17.37 8.38
C ASP A 99 2.76 -16.17 9.36
N ALA A 100 2.85 -14.93 8.83
CA ALA A 100 2.77 -13.71 9.65
C ALA A 100 1.37 -13.53 10.27
N ILE A 101 0.29 -13.70 9.50
CA ILE A 101 -1.10 -13.66 9.98
C ILE A 101 -1.29 -14.69 11.11
N GLN A 102 -0.86 -15.92 10.89
CA GLN A 102 -0.97 -16.99 11.88
C GLN A 102 -0.15 -16.69 13.15
N LYS A 103 1.10 -16.26 12.98
CA LYS A 103 2.03 -15.98 14.09
C LYS A 103 1.49 -14.94 15.06
N TYR A 104 0.86 -13.90 14.53
CA TYR A 104 0.32 -12.78 15.33
C TYR A 104 -1.19 -12.89 15.57
N SER A 105 -1.81 -13.99 15.12
CA SER A 105 -3.26 -14.24 15.29
C SER A 105 -4.12 -13.11 14.73
N LEU A 106 -3.69 -12.50 13.64
CA LEU A 106 -4.45 -11.44 12.97
C LEU A 106 -5.63 -12.02 12.20
N GLN A 107 -6.69 -11.21 12.06
CA GLN A 107 -7.69 -11.48 11.05
C GLN A 107 -7.10 -11.16 9.67
N PRO A 108 -7.30 -11.99 8.64
CA PRO A 108 -6.67 -11.79 7.33
C PRO A 108 -6.94 -10.41 6.72
N GLU A 109 -8.14 -9.86 6.94
CA GLU A 109 -8.57 -8.55 6.46
C GLU A 109 -7.81 -7.36 7.09
N CYS A 110 -7.03 -7.61 8.15
CA CYS A 110 -6.25 -6.57 8.82
C CYS A 110 -4.87 -6.36 8.21
N LEU A 111 -4.39 -7.30 7.37
CA LEU A 111 -3.12 -7.19 6.68
C LEU A 111 -3.40 -6.98 5.18
N CYS A 112 -3.21 -5.75 4.70
CA CYS A 112 -3.45 -5.36 3.32
C CYS A 112 -2.15 -5.43 2.52
N VAL A 113 -2.21 -6.03 1.34
CA VAL A 113 -1.05 -6.15 0.45
C VAL A 113 -1.12 -5.09 -0.64
N GLU A 114 -0.12 -4.23 -0.72
CA GLU A 114 0.00 -3.17 -1.69
C GLU A 114 0.97 -3.52 -2.81
N MET A 115 0.62 -3.13 -4.01
CA MET A 115 1.51 -3.16 -5.17
C MET A 115 1.26 -1.94 -6.05
N THR A 116 2.34 -1.37 -6.57
CA THR A 116 2.25 -0.30 -7.55
C THR A 116 1.69 -0.82 -8.86
N GLU A 117 0.99 0.03 -9.61
CA GLU A 117 0.43 -0.32 -10.91
C GLU A 117 1.49 -0.84 -11.89
N SER A 118 2.67 -0.25 -11.90
CA SER A 118 3.80 -0.69 -12.74
C SER A 118 4.33 -2.09 -12.39
N GLY A 119 4.10 -2.54 -11.15
CA GLY A 119 4.59 -3.83 -10.66
C GLY A 119 3.85 -5.05 -11.22
N PHE A 120 2.69 -4.88 -11.89
CA PHE A 120 1.88 -6.01 -12.38
C PHE A 120 1.43 -5.88 -13.84
N MET A 121 2.18 -5.16 -14.67
CA MET A 121 1.85 -5.00 -16.10
C MET A 121 1.69 -6.35 -16.84
N ASP A 122 2.29 -7.42 -16.34
CA ASP A 122 2.16 -8.77 -16.88
C ASP A 122 1.35 -9.68 -15.95
N MET A 123 0.17 -10.11 -16.40
CA MET A 123 -0.67 -11.11 -15.73
C MET A 123 -0.04 -12.51 -15.83
N THR A 124 1.14 -12.70 -15.23
CA THR A 124 1.81 -14.00 -15.24
C THR A 124 1.04 -15.05 -14.43
N PRO A 125 1.24 -16.35 -14.72
CA PRO A 125 0.63 -17.43 -13.92
C PRO A 125 0.96 -17.33 -12.42
N SER A 126 2.17 -16.89 -12.08
CA SER A 126 2.60 -16.68 -10.68
C SER A 126 1.79 -15.57 -10.01
N PHE A 127 1.61 -14.44 -10.68
CA PHE A 127 0.80 -13.36 -10.17
C PHE A 127 -0.68 -13.76 -10.03
N CYS A 128 -1.24 -14.44 -11.02
CA CYS A 128 -2.62 -14.95 -10.94
C CYS A 128 -2.81 -15.93 -9.77
N LYS A 129 -1.82 -16.78 -9.50
CA LYS A 129 -1.84 -17.69 -8.33
C LYS A 129 -1.78 -16.90 -7.02
N PHE A 130 -0.87 -15.93 -6.93
CA PHE A 130 -0.76 -15.03 -5.79
C PHE A 130 -2.09 -14.33 -5.49
N ARG A 131 -2.68 -13.67 -6.49
CA ARG A 131 -3.97 -12.98 -6.35
C ARG A 131 -5.08 -13.91 -5.86
N LYS A 132 -5.22 -15.12 -6.46
CA LYS A 132 -6.18 -16.14 -6.02
C LYS A 132 -5.94 -16.59 -4.58
N THR A 133 -4.68 -16.63 -4.13
CA THR A 133 -4.35 -17.00 -2.75
C THR A 133 -4.80 -15.91 -1.79
N LEU A 134 -4.59 -14.62 -2.12
CA LEU A 134 -5.10 -13.50 -1.31
C LEU A 134 -6.62 -13.56 -1.21
N ASP A 135 -7.33 -13.69 -2.34
CA ASP A 135 -8.80 -13.75 -2.38
C ASP A 135 -9.36 -14.90 -1.55
N LYS A 136 -8.79 -16.10 -1.72
CA LYS A 136 -9.20 -17.30 -0.98
C LYS A 136 -9.09 -17.14 0.53
N ASN A 137 -8.11 -16.36 0.99
CA ASN A 137 -7.84 -16.15 2.42
C ASN A 137 -8.44 -14.84 2.95
N GLY A 138 -9.15 -14.06 2.15
CA GLY A 138 -9.76 -12.80 2.57
C GLY A 138 -8.74 -11.69 2.84
N ILE A 139 -7.55 -11.77 2.23
CA ILE A 139 -6.48 -10.77 2.40
C ILE A 139 -6.71 -9.65 1.38
N PRO A 140 -6.87 -8.38 1.83
CA PRO A 140 -7.10 -7.26 0.94
C PRO A 140 -5.91 -7.00 0.02
N PHE A 141 -6.20 -6.77 -1.27
CA PHE A 141 -5.24 -6.32 -2.25
C PHE A 141 -5.48 -4.85 -2.58
N VAL A 142 -4.42 -4.08 -2.68
CA VAL A 142 -4.43 -2.63 -2.87
C VAL A 142 -3.58 -2.27 -4.07
N ILE A 143 -4.11 -1.41 -4.94
CA ILE A 143 -3.34 -0.82 -6.03
C ILE A 143 -2.81 0.53 -5.56
N ASP A 144 -1.50 0.68 -5.61
CA ASP A 144 -0.79 1.90 -5.24
C ASP A 144 -0.43 2.76 -6.47
N ASP A 145 -0.15 4.06 -6.23
CA ASP A 145 0.23 5.06 -7.24
C ASP A 145 -0.81 5.23 -8.38
N PHE A 146 -2.11 5.07 -8.07
CA PHE A 146 -3.15 5.21 -9.08
C PHE A 146 -3.28 6.66 -9.56
N GLY A 147 -3.19 6.88 -10.87
CA GLY A 147 -3.27 8.21 -11.49
C GLY A 147 -1.95 8.73 -12.06
N THR A 148 -0.86 7.98 -11.97
CA THR A 148 0.48 8.43 -12.45
C THR A 148 0.68 8.40 -13.96
N GLY A 149 -0.35 8.06 -14.75
CA GLY A 149 -0.34 8.15 -16.21
C GLY A 149 -0.35 6.81 -16.95
N TYR A 150 -0.07 5.72 -16.27
CA TYR A 150 -0.26 4.35 -16.77
C TYR A 150 -1.57 3.74 -16.25
N SER A 151 -2.32 4.50 -15.43
CA SER A 151 -3.54 4.07 -14.76
C SER A 151 -4.57 3.62 -15.76
N ASN A 152 -4.66 2.31 -15.88
CA ASN A 152 -5.60 1.68 -16.77
C ASN A 152 -6.79 1.16 -15.95
N LEU A 153 -7.99 1.63 -16.24
CA LEU A 153 -9.23 1.10 -15.64
C LEU A 153 -9.33 -0.43 -15.75
N HIS A 154 -8.61 -1.03 -16.69
CA HIS A 154 -8.48 -2.48 -16.77
C HIS A 154 -7.84 -3.07 -15.51
N CYS A 155 -6.86 -2.39 -14.89
CA CYS A 155 -6.23 -2.87 -13.65
C CYS A 155 -7.24 -3.01 -12.52
N ILE A 156 -8.09 -1.99 -12.32
CA ILE A 156 -9.14 -2.05 -11.29
C ILE A 156 -10.12 -3.20 -11.58
N ARG A 157 -10.54 -3.34 -12.85
CA ARG A 157 -11.47 -4.40 -13.26
C ARG A 157 -10.89 -5.79 -13.09
N ASP A 158 -9.66 -5.99 -13.55
CA ASP A 158 -9.06 -7.33 -13.66
C ASP A 158 -8.44 -7.79 -12.33
N MET A 159 -7.97 -6.85 -11.51
CA MET A 159 -7.38 -7.14 -10.20
C MET A 159 -8.39 -7.17 -9.06
N ASN A 160 -9.56 -6.55 -9.23
CA ASN A 160 -10.57 -6.43 -8.18
C ASN A 160 -9.98 -6.04 -6.82
N PRO A 161 -9.33 -4.87 -6.69
CA PRO A 161 -8.71 -4.44 -5.45
C PRO A 161 -9.75 -4.10 -4.40
N SER A 162 -9.37 -4.18 -3.13
CA SER A 162 -10.21 -3.73 -2.01
C SER A 162 -10.31 -2.20 -1.97
N TYR A 163 -9.24 -1.54 -2.34
CA TYR A 163 -9.18 -0.09 -2.59
C TYR A 163 -7.99 0.27 -3.46
N VAL A 164 -7.98 1.49 -3.95
CA VAL A 164 -6.88 2.10 -4.68
C VAL A 164 -6.34 3.30 -3.91
N LYS A 165 -5.04 3.53 -3.95
CA LYS A 165 -4.39 4.71 -3.40
C LYS A 165 -4.17 5.71 -4.53
N MET A 166 -4.80 6.87 -4.42
CA MET A 166 -4.63 7.96 -5.38
C MET A 166 -3.29 8.61 -5.14
N ASP A 167 -2.49 8.66 -6.18
CA ASP A 167 -1.14 9.22 -6.12
C ASP A 167 -1.11 10.66 -5.58
N ARG A 168 -0.06 10.98 -4.82
CA ARG A 168 0.14 12.28 -4.18
C ARG A 168 0.13 13.44 -5.16
N ASP A 169 0.81 13.32 -6.30
CA ASP A 169 0.92 14.41 -7.27
C ASP A 169 -0.43 14.62 -7.98
N PHE A 170 -1.21 13.55 -8.20
CA PHE A 170 -2.56 13.66 -8.74
C PHE A 170 -3.49 14.34 -7.73
N THR A 171 -3.42 13.97 -6.45
CA THR A 171 -4.17 14.62 -5.37
C THR A 171 -3.81 16.10 -5.27
N ALA A 172 -2.52 16.45 -5.25
CA ALA A 172 -2.06 17.83 -5.17
C ALA A 172 -2.50 18.67 -6.38
N LYS A 173 -2.47 18.12 -7.59
CA LYS A 173 -2.99 18.80 -8.79
C LYS A 173 -4.50 19.06 -8.68
N ALA A 174 -5.26 18.05 -8.24
CA ALA A 174 -6.71 18.19 -8.04
C ALA A 174 -7.05 19.30 -7.05
N MET A 175 -6.27 19.46 -5.98
CA MET A 175 -6.54 20.52 -5.00
C MET A 175 -6.19 21.93 -5.48
N ASN A 176 -5.33 22.07 -6.50
CA ASN A 176 -4.81 23.34 -7.00
C ASN A 176 -5.38 23.76 -8.39
N SER A 177 -6.21 22.93 -9.03
CA SER A 177 -6.75 23.17 -10.37
C SER A 177 -8.20 22.71 -10.44
N ASP A 178 -9.12 23.61 -10.83
CA ASP A 178 -10.54 23.30 -10.96
C ASP A 178 -10.79 22.16 -11.97
N ARG A 179 -10.02 22.11 -13.07
CA ARG A 179 -10.12 21.05 -14.07
C ARG A 179 -9.73 19.70 -13.51
N ASP A 180 -8.60 19.63 -12.78
CA ASP A 180 -8.10 18.39 -12.21
C ASP A 180 -8.98 17.98 -11.03
N TYR A 181 -9.54 18.92 -10.27
CA TYR A 181 -10.54 18.68 -9.23
C TYR A 181 -11.79 17.99 -9.79
N GLU A 182 -12.35 18.51 -10.87
CA GLU A 182 -13.53 17.89 -11.51
C GLU A 182 -13.21 16.49 -12.03
N LEU A 183 -12.01 16.26 -12.59
CA LEU A 183 -11.57 14.93 -13.00
C LEU A 183 -11.50 13.98 -11.82
N TYR A 184 -10.80 14.39 -10.74
CA TYR A 184 -10.63 13.63 -9.52
C TYR A 184 -11.98 13.26 -8.89
N LYS A 185 -12.86 14.26 -8.74
CA LYS A 185 -14.22 14.12 -8.21
C LYS A 185 -15.08 13.12 -9.00
N ASN A 186 -14.90 13.02 -10.32
CA ASN A 186 -15.65 12.08 -11.15
C ASN A 186 -15.08 10.64 -11.10
N ILE A 187 -13.80 10.48 -10.81
CA ILE A 187 -13.18 9.16 -10.65
C ILE A 187 -13.73 8.46 -9.39
N ILE A 188 -13.93 9.18 -8.29
CA ILE A 188 -14.35 8.61 -7.01
C ILE A 188 -15.66 7.81 -7.11
N PRO A 189 -16.79 8.38 -7.57
CA PRO A 189 -18.02 7.61 -7.68
C PRO A 189 -17.93 6.47 -8.70
N MET A 190 -17.13 6.63 -9.74
CA MET A 190 -16.89 5.56 -10.72
C MET A 190 -16.22 4.35 -10.05
N VAL A 191 -15.18 4.57 -9.25
CA VAL A 191 -14.48 3.51 -8.51
C VAL A 191 -15.38 2.91 -7.43
N HIS A 192 -16.13 3.73 -6.71
CA HIS A 192 -17.08 3.26 -5.70
C HIS A 192 -18.22 2.43 -6.31
N SER A 193 -18.63 2.69 -7.56
CA SER A 193 -19.71 1.94 -8.23
C SER A 193 -19.41 0.45 -8.42
N ILE A 194 -18.15 0.06 -8.34
CA ILE A 194 -17.68 -1.32 -8.41
C ILE A 194 -17.20 -1.86 -7.05
N ASN A 195 -17.64 -1.24 -5.94
CA ASN A 195 -17.30 -1.60 -4.56
C ASN A 195 -15.79 -1.51 -4.21
N VAL A 196 -15.05 -0.68 -4.92
CA VAL A 196 -13.64 -0.38 -4.61
C VAL A 196 -13.59 0.96 -3.86
N ARG A 197 -12.86 1.00 -2.75
CA ARG A 197 -12.67 2.23 -1.96
C ARG A 197 -11.48 3.02 -2.50
N ILE A 198 -11.35 4.25 -2.04
CA ILE A 198 -10.24 5.14 -2.40
C ILE A 198 -9.53 5.60 -1.13
N CYS A 199 -8.20 5.61 -1.16
CA CYS A 199 -7.34 6.27 -0.21
C CYS A 199 -6.62 7.41 -0.95
N ALA A 200 -6.80 8.65 -0.53
CA ALA A 200 -6.07 9.78 -1.09
C ALA A 200 -4.73 9.95 -0.39
N GLU A 201 -3.66 10.08 -1.15
CA GLU A 201 -2.33 10.34 -0.63
C GLU A 201 -1.94 11.82 -0.74
N GLY A 202 -0.95 12.23 0.06
CA GLY A 202 -0.38 13.56 -0.03
C GLY A 202 -1.31 14.67 0.44
N ILE A 203 -2.19 14.42 1.39
CA ILE A 203 -2.98 15.47 2.03
C ILE A 203 -2.08 16.26 2.99
N GLU A 204 -1.43 17.28 2.46
CA GLU A 204 -0.45 18.10 3.20
C GLU A 204 -1.09 19.34 3.83
N GLU A 205 -2.19 19.83 3.25
CA GLU A 205 -2.86 21.06 3.67
C GLU A 205 -4.19 20.74 4.36
N LYS A 206 -4.39 21.27 5.55
CA LYS A 206 -5.63 21.06 6.31
C LYS A 206 -6.87 21.60 5.58
N GLU A 207 -6.68 22.62 4.79
CA GLU A 207 -7.70 23.27 3.95
C GLU A 207 -8.24 22.36 2.86
N TRP A 208 -7.54 21.27 2.51
CA TRP A 208 -8.00 20.29 1.53
C TRP A 208 -9.05 19.32 2.10
N LEU A 209 -9.06 19.09 3.42
CA LEU A 209 -9.98 18.15 4.07
C LEU A 209 -11.47 18.41 3.77
N PRO A 210 -11.99 19.66 3.82
CA PRO A 210 -13.39 19.90 3.47
C PRO A 210 -13.72 19.47 2.05
N LYS A 211 -12.87 19.78 1.07
CA LYS A 211 -13.04 19.36 -0.32
C LYS A 211 -13.03 17.83 -0.46
N MET A 212 -12.14 17.16 0.27
CA MET A 212 -12.07 15.68 0.25
C MET A 212 -13.32 15.03 0.86
N LYS A 213 -13.91 15.63 1.87
CA LYS A 213 -15.15 15.13 2.51
C LYS A 213 -16.40 15.29 1.64
N GLU A 214 -16.37 16.21 0.68
CA GLU A 214 -17.47 16.46 -0.26
C GLU A 214 -17.49 15.50 -1.45
N MET A 215 -16.41 14.75 -1.66
CA MET A 215 -16.25 13.76 -2.73
C MET A 215 -16.65 12.36 -2.29
#